data_c8b0ec4acf5d7d8689b906473857b767
#
_entry.id   c8b0ec4acf5d7d8689b906473857b767
#
_cell.length_a   1.000
_cell.length_b   1.000
_cell.length_c   1.000
_cell.angle_alpha   90.00
_cell.angle_beta   90.00
_cell.angle_gamma   90.00
#
_symmetry.space_group_name_H-M   'P 1'
#
loop_
_entity.id
_entity.type
_entity.pdbx_description
1 polymer ?
#
loop_
_entity_poly.entity_id
_entity_poly.type
_entity_poly.pdbx_seq_one_letter_code
_entity_poly.pdbx_strand_id
1 'polypeptide(L)'
;MGFEEEWQDLVAGTDRVSSIGVAVGGLDGDVRAAGHDLLFPACSISKHVAAFGTLRLVADATLDLDTDVNAYLSAWQLPGTGTVTVRQLLAHTAGLTENWFPGYAAGEPVPALKQILRGEPPANTPRVRRELPPGTEFRYSGSHYAVLEQLLTDVTSTPFDKLMATLVLEPMGMADSSYDQHFPNRHRDRAARGHCGGTPVHGGWHTQPEMAGAGLWSTPANLVRLELEIVRAAAGRSALLPQDLAAQMLTPQVPGGFGLGTELGDGRFGHTGQNTGYSCFSFAWPVSGTAVAVMMNAEDCHDTLLALIELAGRNYG
;
A
#
# COMPACT_ATOMS: atom_id res chain seq x y z
N MET A 1 -14.95 27.35 2.62
CA MET A 1 -14.10 26.80 1.55
C MET A 1 -13.94 25.33 1.84
N GLY A 2 -14.02 24.47 0.85
CA GLY A 2 -13.90 23.02 1.05
C GLY A 2 -12.49 22.52 0.74
N PHE A 3 -12.20 21.26 1.04
CA PHE A 3 -10.91 20.62 0.75
C PHE A 3 -10.40 20.89 -0.66
N GLU A 4 -11.30 20.89 -1.65
CA GLU A 4 -10.97 21.09 -3.07
C GLU A 4 -10.44 22.51 -3.41
N GLU A 5 -10.69 23.48 -2.53
CA GLU A 5 -10.22 24.86 -2.69
C GLU A 5 -8.98 25.14 -1.82
N GLU A 6 -8.90 24.53 -0.64
CA GLU A 6 -7.87 24.84 0.37
C GLU A 6 -6.56 24.05 0.19
N TRP A 7 -6.58 22.85 -0.43
CA TRP A 7 -5.37 22.04 -0.56
C TRP A 7 -4.26 22.75 -1.37
N GLN A 8 -4.64 23.60 -2.33
CA GLN A 8 -3.69 24.32 -3.18
C GLN A 8 -2.85 25.31 -2.37
N ASP A 9 -3.46 26.00 -1.40
CA ASP A 9 -2.78 26.96 -0.54
C ASP A 9 -1.76 26.28 0.38
N LEU A 10 -2.08 25.08 0.87
CA LEU A 10 -1.16 24.28 1.69
C LEU A 10 0.08 23.85 0.91
N VAL A 11 -0.10 23.49 -0.35
CA VAL A 11 1.03 23.05 -1.22
C VAL A 11 1.83 24.22 -1.76
N ALA A 12 1.18 25.36 -2.08
CA ALA A 12 1.87 26.57 -2.57
C ALA A 12 2.87 27.14 -1.54
N GLY A 13 2.69 26.83 -0.26
CA GLY A 13 3.62 27.19 0.82
C GLY A 13 4.90 26.37 0.88
N THR A 14 5.07 25.35 0.01
CA THR A 14 6.28 24.52 -0.01
C THR A 14 6.94 24.48 -1.39
N ASP A 15 8.20 24.88 -1.46
CA ASP A 15 9.02 24.79 -2.69
C ASP A 15 9.50 23.35 -2.98
N ARG A 16 9.15 22.37 -2.13
CA ARG A 16 9.66 21.00 -2.20
C ARG A 16 8.85 20.08 -3.08
N VAL A 17 7.56 20.36 -3.26
CA VAL A 17 6.65 19.54 -4.06
C VAL A 17 6.52 20.14 -5.45
N SER A 18 7.10 19.49 -6.47
CA SER A 18 7.00 19.92 -7.86
C SER A 18 5.84 19.29 -8.63
N SER A 19 5.31 18.17 -8.10
CA SER A 19 4.13 17.51 -8.68
C SER A 19 3.28 16.89 -7.56
N ILE A 20 2.00 17.18 -7.63
CA ILE A 20 0.97 16.63 -6.73
C ILE A 20 -0.23 16.20 -7.54
N GLY A 21 -0.81 15.07 -7.15
CA GLY A 21 -2.13 14.64 -7.57
C GLY A 21 -3.04 14.49 -6.36
N VAL A 22 -4.28 14.88 -6.52
CA VAL A 22 -5.31 14.85 -5.49
C VAL A 22 -6.57 14.24 -6.08
N ALA A 23 -7.29 13.43 -5.32
CA ALA A 23 -8.63 12.98 -5.69
C ALA A 23 -9.54 12.91 -4.48
N VAL A 24 -10.82 13.19 -4.71
CA VAL A 24 -11.91 13.07 -3.75
C VAL A 24 -13.07 12.35 -4.42
N GLY A 25 -13.70 11.43 -3.71
CA GLY A 25 -14.89 10.73 -4.19
C GLY A 25 -15.83 10.38 -3.08
N GLY A 26 -17.10 10.22 -3.40
CA GLY A 26 -18.15 9.76 -2.51
C GLY A 26 -18.82 8.48 -3.03
N LEU A 27 -19.52 7.76 -2.17
CA LEU A 27 -20.18 6.50 -2.52
C LEU A 27 -21.20 6.65 -3.67
N ASP A 28 -21.88 7.78 -3.72
CA ASP A 28 -22.97 8.07 -4.68
C ASP A 28 -22.55 9.07 -5.76
N GLY A 29 -21.26 9.43 -5.82
CA GLY A 29 -20.74 10.44 -6.74
C GLY A 29 -19.56 9.95 -7.56
N ASP A 30 -19.17 10.79 -8.53
CA ASP A 30 -17.97 10.57 -9.31
C ASP A 30 -16.71 10.89 -8.49
N VAL A 31 -15.62 10.21 -8.83
CA VAL A 31 -14.29 10.55 -8.33
C VAL A 31 -13.79 11.77 -9.10
N ARG A 32 -13.52 12.85 -8.39
CA ARG A 32 -12.96 14.09 -8.94
C ARG A 32 -11.47 14.14 -8.64
N ALA A 33 -10.67 14.38 -9.66
CA ALA A 33 -9.22 14.50 -9.55
C ALA A 33 -8.77 15.91 -9.90
N ALA A 34 -7.72 16.37 -9.27
CA ALA A 34 -7.08 17.66 -9.46
C ALA A 34 -5.55 17.54 -9.36
N GLY A 35 -4.83 18.59 -9.75
CA GLY A 35 -3.37 18.61 -9.77
C GLY A 35 -2.81 17.97 -11.04
N HIS A 36 -1.67 17.28 -10.94
CA HIS A 36 -0.98 16.70 -12.07
C HIS A 36 -1.53 15.31 -12.42
N ASP A 37 -1.88 15.10 -13.70
CA ASP A 37 -2.27 13.77 -14.22
C ASP A 37 -1.03 12.90 -14.46
N LEU A 38 -0.43 12.44 -13.36
CA LEU A 38 0.76 11.61 -13.34
C LEU A 38 0.49 10.30 -12.59
N LEU A 39 1.37 9.34 -12.85
CA LEU A 39 1.48 8.13 -12.06
C LEU A 39 2.51 8.35 -10.96
N PHE A 40 2.14 8.03 -9.74
CA PHE A 40 3.01 8.14 -8.58
C PHE A 40 3.23 6.76 -7.96
N PRO A 41 4.41 6.48 -7.37
CA PRO A 41 4.53 5.36 -6.44
C PRO A 41 3.54 5.53 -5.29
N ALA A 42 2.69 4.53 -5.08
CA ALA A 42 1.75 4.51 -3.96
C ALA A 42 2.42 4.14 -2.64
N CYS A 43 3.72 3.88 -2.68
CA CYS A 43 4.53 3.58 -1.50
C CYS A 43 3.88 2.46 -0.67
N SER A 44 3.78 2.64 0.64
CA SER A 44 3.18 1.66 1.55
C SER A 44 1.66 1.45 1.39
N ILE A 45 0.95 2.29 0.62
CA ILE A 45 -0.43 2.00 0.23
C ILE A 45 -0.50 0.71 -0.60
N SER A 46 0.62 0.27 -1.20
CA SER A 46 0.77 -1.06 -1.82
C SER A 46 0.33 -2.18 -0.90
N LYS A 47 0.57 -2.06 0.41
CA LYS A 47 0.19 -3.04 1.43
C LYS A 47 -1.33 -3.15 1.58
N HIS A 48 -2.00 -2.00 1.53
CA HIS A 48 -3.46 -1.93 1.63
C HIS A 48 -4.13 -2.65 0.44
N VAL A 49 -3.62 -2.44 -0.76
CA VAL A 49 -4.06 -3.14 -1.99
C VAL A 49 -3.76 -4.64 -1.90
N ALA A 50 -2.55 -5.03 -1.46
CA ALA A 50 -2.15 -6.43 -1.29
C ALA A 50 -3.02 -7.13 -0.24
N ALA A 51 -3.38 -6.44 0.85
CA ALA A 51 -4.26 -6.96 1.89
C ALA A 51 -5.67 -7.24 1.33
N PHE A 52 -6.25 -6.32 0.55
CA PHE A 52 -7.54 -6.55 -0.10
C PHE A 52 -7.48 -7.78 -1.03
N GLY A 53 -6.44 -7.89 -1.85
CA GLY A 53 -6.24 -9.06 -2.72
C GLY A 53 -6.10 -10.38 -1.93
N THR A 54 -5.40 -10.34 -0.80
CA THR A 54 -5.29 -11.49 0.11
C THR A 54 -6.65 -11.90 0.67
N LEU A 55 -7.46 -10.94 1.12
CA LEU A 55 -8.80 -11.21 1.64
C LEU A 55 -9.76 -11.77 0.58
N ARG A 56 -9.56 -11.44 -0.70
CA ARG A 56 -10.30 -12.09 -1.78
C ARG A 56 -9.95 -13.57 -1.93
N LEU A 57 -8.67 -13.95 -1.77
CA LEU A 57 -8.26 -15.36 -1.76
C LEU A 57 -8.77 -16.08 -0.49
N VAL A 58 -8.96 -15.36 0.60
CA VAL A 58 -9.64 -15.92 1.79
C VAL A 58 -11.13 -16.16 1.51
N ALA A 59 -11.80 -15.22 0.85
CA ALA A 59 -13.20 -15.36 0.45
C ALA A 59 -13.43 -16.57 -0.46
N ASP A 60 -12.48 -16.88 -1.32
CA ASP A 60 -12.51 -18.03 -2.24
C ASP A 60 -12.01 -19.34 -1.58
N ALA A 61 -11.73 -19.33 -0.26
CA ALA A 61 -11.17 -20.45 0.49
C ALA A 61 -9.81 -20.99 -0.04
N THR A 62 -9.10 -20.19 -0.82
CA THR A 62 -7.71 -20.48 -1.26
C THR A 62 -6.71 -20.30 -0.12
N LEU A 63 -7.00 -19.36 0.79
CA LEU A 63 -6.23 -19.07 1.99
C LEU A 63 -7.14 -19.10 3.23
N ASP A 64 -6.52 -19.37 4.37
CA ASP A 64 -7.11 -19.18 5.69
C ASP A 64 -6.24 -18.20 6.48
N LEU A 65 -6.85 -17.20 7.12
CA LEU A 65 -6.14 -16.15 7.86
C LEU A 65 -5.33 -16.66 9.02
N ASP A 66 -5.73 -17.79 9.62
CA ASP A 66 -5.18 -18.29 10.88
C ASP A 66 -4.32 -19.57 10.69
N THR A 67 -4.13 -20.01 9.45
CA THR A 67 -3.21 -21.08 9.09
C THR A 67 -1.75 -20.60 9.06
N ASP A 68 -0.81 -21.48 9.43
CA ASP A 68 0.64 -21.20 9.38
C ASP A 68 1.08 -20.89 7.95
N VAL A 69 1.76 -19.76 7.76
CA VAL A 69 2.28 -19.34 6.44
C VAL A 69 3.20 -20.36 5.81
N ASN A 70 3.93 -21.15 6.59
CA ASN A 70 4.79 -22.21 6.09
C ASN A 70 4.03 -23.39 5.50
N ALA A 71 2.73 -23.52 5.76
CA ALA A 71 1.89 -24.50 5.05
C ALA A 71 1.63 -24.09 3.59
N TYR A 72 1.74 -22.81 3.29
CA TYR A 72 1.53 -22.24 1.97
C TYR A 72 2.83 -21.97 1.21
N LEU A 73 3.92 -21.61 1.94
CA LEU A 73 5.21 -21.28 1.35
C LEU A 73 5.89 -22.54 0.81
N SER A 74 6.17 -22.60 -0.49
CA SER A 74 6.83 -23.73 -1.15
C SER A 74 8.23 -23.40 -1.65
N ALA A 75 8.44 -22.20 -2.22
CA ALA A 75 9.71 -21.81 -2.81
C ALA A 75 10.74 -21.31 -1.77
N TRP A 76 10.27 -20.94 -0.59
CA TRP A 76 11.06 -20.50 0.56
C TRP A 76 10.25 -20.76 1.84
N GLN A 77 10.90 -21.05 2.93
CA GLN A 77 10.26 -21.25 4.23
C GLN A 77 10.70 -20.17 5.21
N LEU A 78 9.75 -19.60 5.94
CA LEU A 78 10.05 -18.62 7.00
C LEU A 78 10.82 -19.31 8.13
N PRO A 79 12.11 -18.95 8.36
CA PRO A 79 12.92 -19.63 9.38
C PRO A 79 12.51 -19.27 10.80
N GLY A 80 12.76 -20.18 11.74
CA GLY A 80 12.50 -20.03 13.18
C GLY A 80 11.38 -20.94 13.68
N THR A 81 11.12 -20.91 14.99
CA THR A 81 10.10 -21.73 15.67
C THR A 81 8.82 -20.95 15.92
N GLY A 82 7.70 -21.64 16.10
CA GLY A 82 6.38 -21.05 16.33
C GLY A 82 5.60 -20.85 15.03
N THR A 83 4.30 -20.67 15.14
CA THR A 83 3.36 -20.45 14.03
C THR A 83 3.26 -18.98 13.73
N VAL A 84 3.40 -18.61 12.46
CA VAL A 84 3.08 -17.28 11.93
C VAL A 84 1.90 -17.43 11.01
N THR A 85 0.84 -16.64 11.20
CA THR A 85 -0.37 -16.71 10.38
C THR A 85 -0.44 -15.59 9.34
N VAL A 86 -1.28 -15.77 8.31
CA VAL A 86 -1.56 -14.72 7.32
C VAL A 86 -2.09 -13.45 8.00
N ARG A 87 -2.99 -13.63 8.99
CA ARG A 87 -3.51 -12.52 9.82
C ARG A 87 -2.38 -11.71 10.46
N GLN A 88 -1.41 -12.40 11.05
CA GLN A 88 -0.27 -11.73 11.71
C GLN A 88 0.65 -11.02 10.73
N LEU A 89 0.80 -11.51 9.49
CA LEU A 89 1.51 -10.77 8.44
C LEU A 89 0.77 -9.48 8.10
N LEU A 90 -0.53 -9.56 7.83
CA LEU A 90 -1.37 -8.41 7.47
C LEU A 90 -1.40 -7.35 8.58
N ALA A 91 -1.40 -7.77 9.84
CA ALA A 91 -1.48 -6.89 11.01
C ALA A 91 -0.13 -6.43 11.58
N HIS A 92 0.99 -6.78 10.95
CA HIS A 92 2.33 -6.48 11.45
C HIS A 92 2.63 -7.00 12.86
N THR A 93 2.08 -8.19 13.20
CA THR A 93 2.27 -8.84 14.51
C THR A 93 3.03 -10.17 14.43
N ALA A 94 3.58 -10.52 13.27
CA ALA A 94 4.31 -11.77 13.09
C ALA A 94 5.73 -11.78 13.71
N GLY A 95 6.17 -10.66 14.28
CA GLY A 95 7.48 -10.56 14.95
C GLY A 95 8.68 -10.73 14.03
N LEU A 96 8.56 -10.33 12.75
CA LEU A 96 9.63 -10.47 11.76
C LEU A 96 10.67 -9.36 11.86
N THR A 97 11.86 -9.61 11.26
CA THR A 97 12.92 -8.61 11.07
C THR A 97 12.35 -7.28 10.59
N GLU A 98 12.75 -6.20 11.22
CA GLU A 98 12.35 -4.86 10.82
C GLU A 98 13.15 -4.42 9.59
N ASN A 99 12.50 -4.40 8.43
CA ASN A 99 13.05 -3.94 7.17
C ASN A 99 12.24 -2.78 6.61
N TRP A 100 12.94 -1.70 6.33
CA TRP A 100 12.46 -0.56 5.55
C TRP A 100 13.13 -0.67 4.19
N PHE A 101 12.41 -1.19 3.21
CA PHE A 101 12.95 -1.44 1.89
C PHE A 101 13.17 -0.11 1.14
N PRO A 102 14.43 0.35 0.95
CA PRO A 102 14.71 1.63 0.29
C PRO A 102 14.52 1.56 -1.23
N GLY A 103 14.32 0.36 -1.79
CA GLY A 103 14.33 0.12 -3.22
C GLY A 103 15.75 0.18 -3.81
N TYR A 104 15.79 0.17 -5.14
CA TYR A 104 17.03 0.09 -5.93
C TYR A 104 17.06 1.23 -6.94
N ALA A 105 18.11 2.05 -6.89
CA ALA A 105 18.28 3.19 -7.78
C ALA A 105 18.52 2.73 -9.23
N ALA A 106 18.32 3.64 -10.17
CA ALA A 106 18.57 3.36 -11.58
C ALA A 106 20.02 2.90 -11.82
N GLY A 107 20.19 1.76 -12.48
CA GLY A 107 21.51 1.15 -12.75
C GLY A 107 22.04 0.22 -11.67
N GLU A 108 21.40 0.16 -10.49
CA GLU A 108 21.72 -0.86 -9.50
C GLU A 108 21.17 -2.23 -9.89
N PRO A 109 21.86 -3.33 -9.52
CA PRO A 109 21.33 -4.66 -9.72
C PRO A 109 20.13 -4.90 -8.81
N VAL A 110 18.99 -5.28 -9.38
CA VAL A 110 17.75 -5.53 -8.67
C VAL A 110 17.64 -7.03 -8.31
N PRO A 111 17.52 -7.41 -7.04
CA PRO A 111 17.37 -8.81 -6.64
C PRO A 111 15.98 -9.36 -6.98
N ALA A 112 15.89 -10.68 -7.09
CA ALA A 112 14.63 -11.37 -7.01
C ALA A 112 14.12 -11.37 -5.55
N LEU A 113 12.79 -11.44 -5.34
CA LEU A 113 12.18 -11.47 -4.00
C LEU A 113 12.81 -12.54 -3.07
N LYS A 114 13.13 -13.73 -3.58
CA LYS A 114 13.80 -14.77 -2.79
C LYS A 114 15.19 -14.39 -2.29
N GLN A 115 15.94 -13.59 -3.04
CA GLN A 115 17.25 -13.09 -2.57
C GLN A 115 17.03 -12.09 -1.42
N ILE A 116 16.01 -11.25 -1.51
CA ILE A 116 15.62 -10.33 -0.43
C ILE A 116 15.24 -11.10 0.84
N LEU A 117 14.34 -12.10 0.72
CA LEU A 117 13.93 -12.93 1.85
C LEU A 117 15.10 -13.64 2.53
N ARG A 118 16.14 -14.01 1.76
CA ARG A 118 17.35 -14.66 2.26
C ARG A 118 18.46 -13.68 2.68
N GLY A 119 18.34 -12.38 2.36
CA GLY A 119 19.41 -11.40 2.54
C GLY A 119 20.64 -11.71 1.69
N GLU A 120 20.43 -12.27 0.49
CA GLU A 120 21.51 -12.62 -0.45
C GLU A 120 21.79 -11.49 -1.43
N PRO A 121 23.06 -11.20 -1.76
CA PRO A 121 23.37 -10.17 -2.76
C PRO A 121 22.61 -10.39 -4.08
N PRO A 122 22.10 -9.32 -4.73
CA PRO A 122 22.34 -7.91 -4.44
C PRO A 122 21.33 -7.27 -3.47
N ALA A 123 20.59 -8.05 -2.64
CA ALA A 123 19.68 -7.49 -1.65
C ALA A 123 20.42 -6.51 -0.71
N ASN A 124 19.83 -5.33 -0.51
CA ASN A 124 20.36 -4.25 0.32
C ASN A 124 19.79 -4.22 1.75
N THR A 125 19.06 -5.28 2.13
CA THR A 125 18.45 -5.44 3.45
C THR A 125 18.82 -6.80 4.06
N PRO A 126 18.82 -6.92 5.41
CA PRO A 126 19.08 -8.19 6.07
C PRO A 126 18.00 -9.23 5.75
N ARG A 127 18.36 -10.51 5.90
CA ARG A 127 17.43 -11.63 5.70
C ARG A 127 16.20 -11.51 6.59
N VAL A 128 15.07 -11.94 6.07
CA VAL A 128 13.82 -12.03 6.83
C VAL A 128 13.83 -13.25 7.74
N ARG A 129 13.56 -13.04 9.02
CA ARG A 129 13.47 -14.10 10.06
C ARG A 129 12.53 -13.65 11.18
N ARG A 130 12.12 -14.58 12.02
CA ARG A 130 11.42 -14.27 13.28
C ARG A 130 12.44 -13.72 14.30
N GLU A 131 12.12 -12.59 14.91
CA GLU A 131 12.93 -11.95 15.95
C GLU A 131 12.19 -11.88 17.28
N LEU A 132 10.86 -11.85 17.24
CA LEU A 132 9.98 -11.79 18.39
C LEU A 132 8.95 -12.93 18.32
N PRO A 133 8.36 -13.35 19.44
CA PRO A 133 7.26 -14.29 19.42
C PRO A 133 6.08 -13.74 18.62
N PRO A 134 5.52 -14.51 17.66
CA PRO A 134 4.38 -14.05 16.87
C PRO A 134 3.17 -13.68 17.74
N GLY A 135 2.46 -12.61 17.41
CA GLY A 135 1.25 -12.16 18.09
C GLY A 135 1.48 -11.38 19.38
N THR A 136 2.72 -11.09 19.77
CA THR A 136 3.02 -10.43 21.05
C THR A 136 3.02 -8.91 20.99
N GLU A 137 3.43 -8.33 19.86
CA GLU A 137 3.49 -6.89 19.69
C GLU A 137 3.28 -6.46 18.24
N PHE A 138 2.87 -5.22 18.05
CA PHE A 138 2.84 -4.56 16.75
C PHE A 138 4.23 -4.05 16.40
N ARG A 139 4.73 -4.45 15.21
CA ARG A 139 6.01 -3.99 14.69
C ARG A 139 5.89 -3.80 13.19
N TYR A 140 5.63 -2.57 12.78
CA TYR A 140 5.52 -2.26 11.36
C TYR A 140 6.82 -2.58 10.61
N SER A 141 6.74 -3.41 9.56
CA SER A 141 7.90 -3.82 8.77
C SER A 141 7.50 -4.28 7.38
N GLY A 142 8.32 -3.92 6.37
CA GLY A 142 8.18 -4.44 5.01
C GLY A 142 8.34 -5.96 4.91
N SER A 143 9.10 -6.59 5.83
CA SER A 143 9.30 -8.04 5.85
C SER A 143 8.01 -8.84 5.84
N HIS A 144 6.97 -8.36 6.54
CA HIS A 144 5.66 -9.02 6.58
C HIS A 144 5.07 -9.16 5.18
N TYR A 145 5.13 -8.09 4.38
CA TYR A 145 4.57 -8.05 3.03
C TYR A 145 5.47 -8.71 1.99
N ALA A 146 6.79 -8.73 2.19
CA ALA A 146 7.68 -9.54 1.36
C ALA A 146 7.40 -11.06 1.53
N VAL A 147 7.12 -11.52 2.76
CA VAL A 147 6.67 -12.91 3.02
C VAL A 147 5.30 -13.16 2.40
N LEU A 148 4.36 -12.22 2.58
CA LEU A 148 3.02 -12.30 2.00
C LEU A 148 3.08 -12.41 0.48
N GLU A 149 3.89 -11.60 -0.19
CA GLU A 149 4.08 -11.64 -1.65
C GLU A 149 4.54 -13.02 -2.14
N GLN A 150 5.54 -13.59 -1.45
CA GLN A 150 6.01 -14.94 -1.78
C GLN A 150 4.92 -15.99 -1.55
N LEU A 151 4.19 -15.90 -0.44
CA LEU A 151 3.08 -16.80 -0.11
C LEU A 151 2.00 -16.76 -1.20
N LEU A 152 1.55 -15.55 -1.58
CA LEU A 152 0.53 -15.37 -2.59
C LEU A 152 0.96 -15.94 -3.95
N THR A 153 2.22 -15.72 -4.33
CA THR A 153 2.80 -16.28 -5.56
C THR A 153 2.87 -17.81 -5.50
N ASP A 154 3.28 -18.38 -4.37
CA ASP A 154 3.41 -19.84 -4.21
C ASP A 154 2.06 -20.54 -4.29
N VAL A 155 1.03 -20.01 -3.58
CA VAL A 155 -0.32 -20.62 -3.53
C VAL A 155 -1.01 -20.55 -4.87
N THR A 156 -0.88 -19.43 -5.59
CA THR A 156 -1.61 -19.22 -6.84
C THR A 156 -0.81 -19.61 -8.08
N SER A 157 0.51 -19.86 -7.94
CA SER A 157 1.44 -20.06 -9.04
C SER A 157 1.41 -18.92 -10.08
N THR A 158 1.00 -17.73 -9.64
CA THR A 158 0.83 -16.54 -10.49
C THR A 158 1.79 -15.43 -10.02
N PRO A 159 2.53 -14.76 -10.91
CA PRO A 159 3.35 -13.60 -10.54
C PRO A 159 2.51 -12.53 -9.84
N PHE A 160 3.06 -11.92 -8.79
CA PHE A 160 2.32 -11.03 -7.89
C PHE A 160 1.66 -9.85 -8.62
N ASP A 161 2.34 -9.22 -9.57
CA ASP A 161 1.83 -8.13 -10.38
C ASP A 161 0.58 -8.53 -11.18
N LYS A 162 0.58 -9.73 -11.78
CA LYS A 162 -0.56 -10.29 -12.52
C LYS A 162 -1.70 -10.70 -11.59
N LEU A 163 -1.35 -11.27 -10.45
CA LEU A 163 -2.33 -11.65 -9.44
C LEU A 163 -3.12 -10.43 -8.94
N MET A 164 -2.41 -9.35 -8.56
CA MET A 164 -3.05 -8.13 -8.09
C MET A 164 -3.85 -7.43 -9.20
N ALA A 165 -3.36 -7.45 -10.44
CA ALA A 165 -4.12 -6.93 -11.58
C ALA A 165 -5.50 -7.62 -11.66
N THR A 166 -5.53 -8.96 -11.64
CA THR A 166 -6.77 -9.74 -11.75
C THR A 166 -7.65 -9.64 -10.50
N LEU A 167 -7.06 -9.70 -9.30
CA LEU A 167 -7.84 -9.71 -8.07
C LEU A 167 -8.36 -8.33 -7.65
N VAL A 168 -7.64 -7.25 -7.96
CA VAL A 168 -7.93 -5.93 -7.39
C VAL A 168 -8.06 -4.86 -8.46
N LEU A 169 -7.02 -4.65 -9.28
CA LEU A 169 -6.93 -3.45 -10.11
C LEU A 169 -7.99 -3.44 -11.22
N GLU A 170 -8.14 -4.52 -11.96
CA GLU A 170 -9.13 -4.65 -13.03
C GLU A 170 -10.58 -4.61 -12.52
N PRO A 171 -10.96 -5.40 -11.48
CA PRO A 171 -12.32 -5.37 -10.96
C PRO A 171 -12.76 -4.03 -10.38
N MET A 172 -11.81 -3.23 -9.88
CA MET A 172 -12.08 -1.89 -9.33
C MET A 172 -11.97 -0.77 -10.38
N GLY A 173 -11.64 -1.09 -11.64
CA GLY A 173 -11.43 -0.09 -12.68
C GLY A 173 -10.21 0.80 -12.44
N MET A 174 -9.18 0.30 -11.76
CA MET A 174 -7.91 1.00 -11.50
C MET A 174 -6.95 0.87 -12.69
N ALA A 175 -7.40 1.25 -13.87
CA ALA A 175 -6.76 0.95 -15.15
C ALA A 175 -5.34 1.54 -15.32
N ASP A 176 -5.03 2.63 -14.63
CA ASP A 176 -3.70 3.25 -14.63
C ASP A 176 -2.77 2.68 -13.55
N SER A 177 -3.24 1.78 -12.71
CA SER A 177 -2.45 1.20 -11.63
C SER A 177 -1.71 -0.06 -12.06
N SER A 178 -0.50 -0.28 -11.54
CA SER A 178 0.29 -1.47 -11.85
C SER A 178 1.36 -1.72 -10.79
N TYR A 179 1.65 -3.01 -10.53
CA TYR A 179 2.84 -3.45 -9.79
C TYR A 179 4.03 -3.78 -10.70
N ASP A 180 3.92 -3.55 -12.02
CA ASP A 180 5.01 -3.82 -12.96
C ASP A 180 6.18 -2.86 -12.74
N GLN A 181 7.29 -3.39 -12.25
CA GLN A 181 8.51 -2.63 -11.98
C GLN A 181 9.32 -2.31 -13.25
N HIS A 182 9.03 -2.95 -14.36
CA HIS A 182 9.71 -2.72 -15.65
C HIS A 182 9.11 -1.55 -16.45
N PHE A 183 8.14 -0.91 -15.95
CA PHE A 183 7.46 0.29 -16.42
C PHE A 183 7.32 0.37 -17.95
N PRO A 184 6.18 -0.02 -18.53
CA PRO A 184 5.94 0.07 -19.97
C PRO A 184 6.19 1.48 -20.48
N ASN A 185 6.77 1.65 -21.66
CA ASN A 185 7.07 2.98 -22.25
C ASN A 185 5.87 3.93 -22.23
N ARG A 186 4.66 3.39 -22.41
CA ARG A 186 3.39 4.17 -22.36
C ARG A 186 3.13 4.88 -21.01
N HIS A 187 3.73 4.42 -19.92
CA HIS A 187 3.57 4.98 -18.58
C HIS A 187 4.74 5.86 -18.16
N ARG A 188 5.91 5.73 -18.81
CA ARG A 188 7.11 6.49 -18.45
C ARG A 188 6.94 8.00 -18.53
N ASP A 189 6.24 8.45 -19.55
CA ASP A 189 6.02 9.89 -19.78
C ASP A 189 5.05 10.50 -18.74
N ARG A 190 4.23 9.64 -18.09
CA ARG A 190 3.33 10.03 -17.01
C ARG A 190 3.89 9.75 -15.62
N ALA A 191 5.06 9.14 -15.49
CA ALA A 191 5.65 8.83 -14.18
C ALA A 191 6.18 10.11 -13.51
N ALA A 192 5.67 10.41 -12.31
CA ALA A 192 6.20 11.47 -11.48
C ALA A 192 7.66 11.18 -11.11
N ARG A 193 8.54 12.17 -11.18
CA ARG A 193 9.94 12.04 -10.77
C ARG A 193 10.10 12.50 -9.33
N GLY A 194 10.66 11.63 -8.49
CA GLY A 194 10.82 11.87 -7.07
C GLY A 194 11.92 12.89 -6.73
N HIS A 195 11.77 13.53 -5.57
CA HIS A 195 12.72 14.51 -5.03
C HIS A 195 13.00 14.26 -3.55
N CYS A 196 14.29 14.33 -3.17
CA CYS A 196 14.78 14.26 -1.80
C CYS A 196 15.47 15.57 -1.48
N GLY A 197 15.01 16.33 -0.48
CA GLY A 197 15.56 17.65 -0.16
C GLY A 197 15.57 18.63 -1.33
N GLY A 198 14.58 18.57 -2.23
CA GLY A 198 14.54 19.35 -3.45
C GLY A 198 15.44 18.85 -4.59
N THR A 199 16.24 17.79 -4.36
CA THR A 199 17.10 17.18 -5.38
C THR A 199 16.39 16.02 -6.07
N PRO A 200 16.37 15.96 -7.42
CA PRO A 200 15.77 14.85 -8.14
C PRO A 200 16.42 13.50 -7.77
N VAL A 201 15.60 12.48 -7.55
CA VAL A 201 16.06 11.09 -7.38
C VAL A 201 16.77 10.62 -8.64
N HIS A 202 17.92 9.95 -8.50
CA HIS A 202 18.69 9.41 -9.63
C HIS A 202 17.83 8.45 -10.46
N GLY A 203 17.72 8.69 -11.76
CA GLY A 203 16.85 7.94 -12.66
C GLY A 203 15.36 8.28 -12.55
N GLY A 204 14.96 9.09 -11.56
CA GLY A 204 13.59 9.56 -11.33
C GLY A 204 12.86 8.80 -10.22
N TRP A 205 13.16 7.53 -10.00
CA TRP A 205 12.55 6.67 -8.95
C TRP A 205 13.41 5.45 -8.65
N HIS A 206 13.12 4.77 -7.54
CA HIS A 206 13.69 3.47 -7.21
C HIS A 206 12.76 2.33 -7.67
N THR A 207 13.34 1.21 -8.10
CA THR A 207 12.63 -0.05 -8.33
C THR A 207 12.35 -0.72 -6.99
N GLN A 208 11.14 -1.25 -6.80
CA GLN A 208 10.68 -1.90 -5.57
C GLN A 208 10.33 -3.37 -5.85
N PRO A 209 11.29 -4.30 -5.81
CA PRO A 209 11.02 -5.71 -6.07
C PRO A 209 10.19 -6.38 -4.97
N GLU A 210 10.04 -5.75 -3.80
CA GLU A 210 9.11 -6.08 -2.72
C GLU A 210 7.73 -5.43 -3.01
N MET A 211 7.11 -5.86 -4.09
CA MET A 211 5.96 -5.20 -4.68
C MET A 211 4.78 -5.06 -3.72
N ALA A 212 4.46 -6.12 -2.96
CA ALA A 212 3.36 -6.07 -1.99
C ALA A 212 3.57 -5.00 -0.91
N GLY A 213 4.82 -4.70 -0.59
CA GLY A 213 5.21 -3.71 0.42
C GLY A 213 5.21 -2.27 -0.07
N ALA A 214 5.65 -2.02 -1.33
CA ALA A 214 5.95 -0.66 -1.79
C ALA A 214 5.92 -0.47 -3.32
N GLY A 215 5.56 -1.49 -4.12
CA GLY A 215 5.77 -1.49 -5.57
C GLY A 215 4.60 -1.00 -6.42
N LEU A 216 3.47 -0.60 -5.84
CA LEU A 216 2.33 -0.11 -6.61
C LEU A 216 2.61 1.28 -7.20
N TRP A 217 2.34 1.43 -8.49
CA TRP A 217 2.18 2.70 -9.17
C TRP A 217 0.70 2.97 -9.39
N SER A 218 0.24 4.20 -9.11
CA SER A 218 -1.18 4.52 -9.16
C SER A 218 -1.42 6.00 -9.43
N THR A 219 -2.71 6.35 -9.52
CA THR A 219 -3.20 7.73 -9.47
C THR A 219 -4.05 7.92 -8.21
N PRO A 220 -4.19 9.15 -7.70
CA PRO A 220 -5.08 9.40 -6.56
C PRO A 220 -6.52 8.92 -6.81
N ALA A 221 -7.04 9.09 -8.03
CA ALA A 221 -8.39 8.65 -8.39
C ALA A 221 -8.57 7.13 -8.27
N ASN A 222 -7.55 6.36 -8.63
CA ASN A 222 -7.60 4.90 -8.48
C ASN A 222 -7.54 4.48 -7.01
N LEU A 223 -6.76 5.16 -6.18
CA LEU A 223 -6.72 4.89 -4.74
C LEU A 223 -8.07 5.21 -4.07
N VAL A 224 -8.71 6.31 -4.44
CA VAL A 224 -10.08 6.64 -3.97
C VAL A 224 -11.08 5.53 -4.34
N ARG A 225 -10.98 4.91 -5.52
CA ARG A 225 -11.85 3.78 -5.90
C ARG A 225 -11.68 2.58 -4.98
N LEU A 226 -10.42 2.24 -4.62
CA LEU A 226 -10.14 1.18 -3.64
C LEU A 226 -10.82 1.47 -2.30
N GLU A 227 -10.63 2.67 -1.77
CA GLU A 227 -11.18 3.06 -0.47
C GLU A 227 -12.71 3.00 -0.46
N LEU A 228 -13.35 3.54 -1.50
CA LEU A 228 -14.80 3.50 -1.64
C LEU A 228 -15.33 2.06 -1.80
N GLU A 229 -14.58 1.17 -2.45
CA GLU A 229 -14.94 -0.23 -2.56
C GLU A 229 -14.89 -0.94 -1.19
N ILE A 230 -13.91 -0.62 -0.36
CA ILE A 230 -13.83 -1.14 1.02
C ILE A 230 -15.01 -0.63 1.86
N VAL A 231 -15.40 0.66 1.72
CA VAL A 231 -16.60 1.19 2.37
C VAL A 231 -17.86 0.43 1.90
N ARG A 232 -18.01 0.16 0.60
CA ARG A 232 -19.12 -0.65 0.07
C ARG A 232 -19.12 -2.06 0.64
N ALA A 233 -17.94 -2.70 0.73
CA ALA A 233 -17.80 -4.04 1.29
C ALA A 233 -18.21 -4.07 2.76
N ALA A 234 -17.74 -3.14 3.57
CA ALA A 234 -18.12 -3.03 4.98
C ALA A 234 -19.64 -2.80 5.17
N ALA A 235 -20.28 -2.14 4.22
CA ALA A 235 -21.74 -1.94 4.21
C ALA A 235 -22.52 -3.13 3.60
N GLY A 236 -21.87 -4.23 3.21
CA GLY A 236 -22.49 -5.40 2.57
C GLY A 236 -22.99 -5.13 1.14
N ARG A 237 -22.41 -4.12 0.46
CA ARG A 237 -22.80 -3.67 -0.88
C ARG A 237 -21.74 -3.95 -1.96
N SER A 238 -20.73 -4.75 -1.65
CA SER A 238 -19.68 -5.15 -2.59
C SER A 238 -19.92 -6.55 -3.14
N ALA A 239 -19.60 -6.74 -4.42
CA ALA A 239 -19.50 -8.06 -5.04
C ALA A 239 -18.06 -8.61 -4.97
N LEU A 240 -17.08 -7.81 -4.55
CA LEU A 240 -15.66 -8.17 -4.56
C LEU A 240 -15.19 -8.75 -3.24
N LEU A 241 -15.72 -8.26 -2.10
CA LEU A 241 -15.33 -8.73 -0.78
C LEU A 241 -16.55 -8.89 0.12
N PRO A 242 -16.73 -10.05 0.78
CA PRO A 242 -17.78 -10.28 1.77
C PRO A 242 -17.70 -9.30 2.94
N GLN A 243 -18.85 -8.94 3.48
CA GLN A 243 -18.98 -7.95 4.56
C GLN A 243 -18.19 -8.34 5.83
N ASP A 244 -18.22 -9.61 6.20
CA ASP A 244 -17.51 -10.12 7.37
C ASP A 244 -15.99 -10.02 7.23
N LEU A 245 -15.42 -10.22 6.05
CA LEU A 245 -14.01 -10.02 5.77
C LEU A 245 -13.63 -8.54 5.74
N ALA A 246 -14.47 -7.68 5.16
CA ALA A 246 -14.29 -6.24 5.24
C ALA A 246 -14.35 -5.74 6.69
N ALA A 247 -15.26 -6.26 7.50
CA ALA A 247 -15.33 -5.96 8.93
C ALA A 247 -14.05 -6.39 9.67
N GLN A 248 -13.50 -7.57 9.36
CA GLN A 248 -12.22 -8.02 9.93
C GLN A 248 -11.06 -7.11 9.49
N MET A 249 -11.03 -6.67 8.22
CA MET A 249 -10.03 -5.73 7.72
C MET A 249 -10.03 -4.43 8.52
N LEU A 250 -11.21 -3.91 8.85
CA LEU A 250 -11.42 -2.65 9.55
C LEU A 250 -11.51 -2.81 11.09
N THR A 251 -11.25 -3.99 11.62
CA THR A 251 -11.20 -4.23 13.07
C THR A 251 -9.76 -4.13 13.56
N PRO A 252 -9.48 -3.31 14.61
CA PRO A 252 -8.14 -3.25 15.18
C PRO A 252 -7.64 -4.64 15.62
N GLN A 253 -6.51 -5.06 15.09
CA GLN A 253 -5.83 -6.30 15.47
C GLN A 253 -4.87 -6.08 16.64
N VAL A 254 -4.55 -4.82 16.91
CA VAL A 254 -3.63 -4.39 17.97
C VAL A 254 -4.11 -3.08 18.61
N PRO A 255 -3.75 -2.79 19.87
CA PRO A 255 -3.90 -1.45 20.43
C PRO A 255 -3.18 -0.42 19.52
N GLY A 256 -3.81 0.71 19.28
CA GLY A 256 -3.22 1.77 18.44
C GLY A 256 -3.79 1.85 17.01
N GLY A 257 -4.74 0.95 16.65
CA GLY A 257 -5.55 1.16 15.46
C GLY A 257 -4.95 0.70 14.16
N PHE A 258 -4.41 -0.55 14.10
CA PHE A 258 -4.03 -1.19 12.85
C PHE A 258 -4.88 -2.45 12.61
N GLY A 259 -5.52 -2.52 11.45
CA GLY A 259 -6.34 -3.64 11.00
C GLY A 259 -5.57 -4.63 10.12
N LEU A 260 -6.25 -5.31 9.21
CA LEU A 260 -5.58 -6.19 8.25
C LEU A 260 -5.10 -5.34 7.05
N GLY A 261 -3.87 -4.85 7.14
CA GLY A 261 -3.24 -4.03 6.10
C GLY A 261 -3.79 -2.60 6.00
N THR A 262 -4.35 -2.07 7.06
CA THR A 262 -4.94 -0.74 7.07
C THR A 262 -4.67 -0.01 8.39
N GLU A 263 -4.37 1.27 8.32
CA GLU A 263 -4.34 2.19 9.44
C GLU A 263 -5.78 2.55 9.83
N LEU A 264 -6.07 2.57 11.14
CA LEU A 264 -7.39 2.88 11.69
C LEU A 264 -7.26 3.99 12.71
N GLY A 265 -8.15 4.97 12.68
CA GLY A 265 -8.17 6.04 13.67
C GLY A 265 -8.99 7.24 13.20
N ASP A 266 -9.43 8.07 14.14
CA ASP A 266 -10.15 9.33 13.88
C ASP A 266 -11.37 9.15 12.94
N GLY A 267 -12.09 8.04 13.07
CA GLY A 267 -13.26 7.74 12.25
C GLY A 267 -12.94 7.40 10.78
N ARG A 268 -11.66 7.20 10.45
CA ARG A 268 -11.18 6.86 9.11
C ARG A 268 -10.40 5.55 9.08
N PHE A 269 -10.23 5.03 7.88
CA PHE A 269 -9.28 3.96 7.57
C PHE A 269 -8.56 4.24 6.26
N GLY A 270 -7.46 3.54 6.01
CA GLY A 270 -6.67 3.65 4.80
C GLY A 270 -5.19 3.43 5.06
N HIS A 271 -4.32 4.13 4.36
CA HIS A 271 -2.89 3.98 4.57
C HIS A 271 -2.12 5.24 4.16
N THR A 272 -1.05 5.53 4.89
CA THR A 272 -0.02 6.48 4.47
C THR A 272 1.08 5.78 3.68
N GLY A 273 1.89 6.54 2.96
CA GLY A 273 3.01 5.99 2.21
C GLY A 273 4.18 6.95 2.07
N GLN A 274 5.38 6.40 2.20
CA GLN A 274 6.63 7.11 1.94
C GLN A 274 7.62 6.15 1.29
N ASN A 275 8.22 6.58 0.19
CA ASN A 275 9.37 5.96 -0.48
C ASN A 275 10.38 7.07 -0.79
N THR A 276 11.59 6.70 -1.19
CA THR A 276 12.60 7.67 -1.63
C THR A 276 12.03 8.59 -2.71
N GLY A 277 11.89 9.86 -2.36
CA GLY A 277 11.37 10.92 -3.25
C GLY A 277 9.85 11.08 -3.29
N TYR A 278 9.07 10.38 -2.45
CA TYR A 278 7.61 10.41 -2.52
C TYR A 278 6.94 10.32 -1.16
N SER A 279 5.80 11.00 -1.03
CA SER A 279 4.89 10.88 0.10
C SER A 279 3.44 10.85 -0.39
N CYS A 280 2.58 10.07 0.27
CA CYS A 280 1.18 9.95 -0.11
C CYS A 280 0.31 9.51 1.06
N PHE A 281 -1.00 9.68 0.92
CA PHE A 281 -2.02 9.01 1.72
C PHE A 281 -3.25 8.68 0.88
N SER A 282 -4.00 7.68 1.35
CA SER A 282 -5.35 7.38 0.89
C SER A 282 -6.18 7.00 2.10
N PHE A 283 -7.25 7.74 2.39
CA PHE A 283 -8.15 7.51 3.51
C PHE A 283 -9.61 7.61 3.10
N ALA A 284 -10.45 6.79 3.74
CA ALA A 284 -11.90 6.90 3.68
C ALA A 284 -12.50 7.17 5.06
N TRP A 285 -13.58 7.90 5.06
CA TRP A 285 -14.47 8.16 6.21
C TRP A 285 -15.79 7.42 5.98
N PRO A 286 -16.00 6.25 6.58
CA PRO A 286 -17.17 5.41 6.31
C PRO A 286 -18.51 6.09 6.64
N VAL A 287 -18.52 6.98 7.65
CA VAL A 287 -19.73 7.68 8.10
C VAL A 287 -20.23 8.67 7.05
N SER A 288 -19.32 9.47 6.47
CA SER A 288 -19.67 10.38 5.37
C SER A 288 -19.71 9.67 4.02
N GLY A 289 -19.14 8.46 3.91
CA GLY A 289 -19.02 7.73 2.66
C GLY A 289 -18.07 8.40 1.66
N THR A 290 -17.08 9.15 2.16
CA THR A 290 -16.13 9.92 1.35
C THR A 290 -14.72 9.31 1.45
N ALA A 291 -13.96 9.39 0.38
CA ALA A 291 -12.56 9.04 0.34
C ALA A 291 -11.72 10.14 -0.32
N VAL A 292 -10.49 10.30 0.17
CA VAL A 292 -9.50 11.28 -0.31
C VAL A 292 -8.16 10.58 -0.49
N ALA A 293 -7.49 10.86 -1.59
CA ALA A 293 -6.11 10.45 -1.81
C ALA A 293 -5.27 11.63 -2.29
N VAL A 294 -4.05 11.71 -1.77
CA VAL A 294 -3.03 12.69 -2.17
C VAL A 294 -1.72 11.96 -2.43
N MET A 295 -1.07 12.27 -3.53
CA MET A 295 0.23 11.72 -3.91
C MET A 295 1.17 12.86 -4.33
N MET A 296 2.37 12.90 -3.74
CA MET A 296 3.36 13.96 -3.96
C MET A 296 4.71 13.34 -4.33
N ASN A 297 5.44 14.02 -5.18
CA ASN A 297 6.78 13.62 -5.60
C ASN A 297 7.91 14.22 -4.75
N ALA A 298 7.69 14.31 -3.45
CA ALA A 298 8.69 14.73 -2.46
C ALA A 298 8.58 13.87 -1.19
N GLU A 299 9.71 13.50 -0.59
CA GLU A 299 9.74 12.76 0.69
C GLU A 299 9.78 13.68 1.92
N ASP A 300 10.35 14.89 1.79
CA ASP A 300 10.57 15.84 2.90
C ASP A 300 9.38 16.81 3.10
N CYS A 301 8.16 16.31 2.93
CA CYS A 301 6.94 17.12 3.03
C CYS A 301 5.96 16.56 4.08
N HIS A 302 6.51 16.00 5.16
CA HIS A 302 5.71 15.37 6.23
C HIS A 302 4.69 16.34 6.83
N ASP A 303 5.09 17.56 7.16
CA ASP A 303 4.17 18.58 7.72
C ASP A 303 3.05 18.95 6.74
N THR A 304 3.38 19.08 5.45
CA THR A 304 2.38 19.31 4.39
C THR A 304 1.42 18.13 4.28
N LEU A 305 1.94 16.90 4.34
CA LEU A 305 1.13 15.68 4.30
C LEU A 305 0.15 15.62 5.48
N LEU A 306 0.63 15.89 6.69
CA LEU A 306 -0.21 15.93 7.90
C LEU A 306 -1.28 17.01 7.80
N ALA A 307 -0.93 18.23 7.36
CA ALA A 307 -1.89 19.31 7.17
C ALA A 307 -2.98 18.96 6.15
N LEU A 308 -2.64 18.25 5.07
CA LEU A 308 -3.60 17.77 4.08
C LEU A 308 -4.52 16.66 4.64
N ILE A 309 -3.99 15.76 5.49
CA ILE A 309 -4.78 14.74 6.18
C ILE A 309 -5.77 15.41 7.16
N GLU A 310 -5.31 16.40 7.94
CA GLU A 310 -6.16 17.18 8.85
C GLU A 310 -7.23 17.97 8.10
N LEU A 311 -6.87 18.58 6.96
CA LEU A 311 -7.83 19.29 6.11
C LEU A 311 -8.92 18.33 5.60
N ALA A 312 -8.54 17.14 5.13
CA ALA A 312 -9.48 16.12 4.71
C ALA A 312 -10.39 15.66 5.87
N GLY A 313 -9.82 15.44 7.06
CA GLY A 313 -10.57 15.10 8.27
C GLY A 313 -11.59 16.16 8.67
N ARG A 314 -11.24 17.45 8.60
CA ARG A 314 -12.18 18.57 8.90
C ARG A 314 -13.34 18.66 7.92
N ASN A 315 -13.14 18.23 6.67
CA ASN A 315 -14.16 18.34 5.62
C ASN A 315 -15.06 17.11 5.53
N TYR A 316 -14.57 15.94 5.90
CA TYR A 316 -15.23 14.65 5.60
C TYR A 316 -15.35 13.70 6.80
N GLY A 317 -14.68 14.01 7.90
CA GLY A 317 -14.69 13.23 9.16
C GLY A 317 -15.90 13.43 10.06
#